data_40e86ce0e072b64b3817db21bbe57ffa
#
_entry.id   40e86ce0e072b64b3817db21bbe57ffa
#
_cell.length_a   1.000
_cell.length_b   1.000
_cell.length_c   1.000
_cell.angle_alpha   90.00
_cell.angle_beta   90.00
_cell.angle_gamma   90.00
#
_symmetry.space_group_name_H-M   'P 1'
#
loop_
_entity.id
_entity.type
_entity.pdbx_description
1 polymer ?
#
loop_
_entity_poly.entity_id
_entity_poly.type
_entity_poly.pdbx_seq_one_letter_code
_entity_poly.pdbx_strand_id
1 'polypeptide(L)'
;MPKSRKNGNAVYAADAVQKDDRKRKIASGAGVLAIGSVIAKMLGALYRIPLTNILGAQGMGMYQLIFPVYALFMVLSTAGIPTALSRIVAEKRATGQPSKKYFAAAMLALALLGGICSVLTFALAKVFAVWQGNPDTYYGFLVISPAIFLVGIISGFRGFFQGEMYMLPTALSNVIEQVVKLALGITLSYLLIGKGLIWAVCGALLGVVCSELVTLVYMVTTYFVRAVKARKNGVREIRERMTKQEVKSMAAMAFPIAIVAILMPLSNFFDSMIIVNMLRLHGESGDVATAWYGLLSGPVQSLVNMPIVAIISLGVAIVPSVSASRATRDVDSIMLKSRLCVKLCYLLGIPFAFFFAVYADNILSVVYPSLNQNSLNIAANLLKISAFNVVTFSAMQIYVSLLQALDKTKWAVLSLVCAITVKTVLSLVLVRFTGIYGGAIASVSMGALALLISNAAYFKICGLHLEKNVGTNLVIGVIMALSGVGVKALLQNPVAAFCVGSVVCVVVYVWLVFLFGLVSREEIPHLPMKRLMWGLHRLIRFWDYG
;
A
#
# COMPACT_ATOMS: atom_id res chain seq x y z
N MET A 1 18.57 -35.13 -52.08
CA MET A 1 18.24 -33.94 -51.22
C MET A 1 17.22 -34.35 -50.19
N PRO A 2 17.57 -34.45 -48.90
CA PRO A 2 16.81 -33.88 -47.80
C PRO A 2 17.71 -33.58 -46.58
N LYS A 3 18.36 -32.42 -46.51
CA LYS A 3 19.12 -31.98 -45.31
C LYS A 3 18.65 -30.64 -44.69
N SER A 4 17.67 -29.97 -45.32
CA SER A 4 17.30 -28.59 -44.90
C SER A 4 16.19 -28.50 -43.83
N ARG A 5 15.38 -29.55 -43.62
CA ARG A 5 14.27 -29.53 -42.66
C ARG A 5 14.65 -29.78 -41.19
N LYS A 6 15.80 -30.40 -40.89
CA LYS A 6 16.22 -30.69 -39.50
C LYS A 6 16.77 -29.46 -38.75
N ASN A 7 17.37 -28.49 -39.44
CA ASN A 7 17.94 -27.31 -38.81
C ASN A 7 16.86 -26.27 -38.38
N GLY A 8 15.72 -26.20 -39.07
CA GLY A 8 14.62 -25.30 -38.70
C GLY A 8 13.99 -25.66 -37.36
N ASN A 9 13.73 -26.95 -37.12
CA ASN A 9 13.10 -27.40 -35.88
C ASN A 9 14.01 -27.22 -34.63
N ALA A 10 15.33 -27.32 -34.78
CA ALA A 10 16.28 -27.12 -33.70
C ALA A 10 16.39 -25.64 -33.32
N VAL A 11 16.31 -24.72 -34.27
CA VAL A 11 16.31 -23.27 -34.02
C VAL A 11 15.00 -22.84 -33.34
N TYR A 12 13.84 -23.34 -33.82
CA TYR A 12 12.54 -23.06 -33.15
C TYR A 12 12.46 -23.65 -31.75
N ALA A 13 13.03 -24.82 -31.50
CA ALA A 13 13.09 -25.42 -30.17
C ALA A 13 14.02 -24.64 -29.22
N ALA A 14 15.18 -24.18 -29.69
CA ALA A 14 16.10 -23.36 -28.93
C ALA A 14 15.49 -21.99 -28.58
N ASP A 15 14.82 -21.34 -29.54
CA ASP A 15 14.09 -20.08 -29.30
C ASP A 15 12.92 -20.26 -28.32
N ALA A 16 12.19 -21.35 -28.37
CA ALA A 16 11.11 -21.68 -27.47
C ALA A 16 11.61 -21.90 -26.03
N VAL A 17 12.72 -22.65 -25.87
CA VAL A 17 13.36 -22.87 -24.55
C VAL A 17 13.92 -21.57 -23.98
N GLN A 18 14.57 -20.74 -24.79
CA GLN A 18 15.10 -19.45 -24.38
C GLN A 18 13.99 -18.48 -23.99
N LYS A 19 12.84 -18.54 -24.67
CA LYS A 19 11.63 -17.76 -24.38
C LYS A 19 10.97 -18.22 -23.08
N ASP A 20 10.95 -19.51 -22.78
CA ASP A 20 10.39 -20.06 -21.55
C ASP A 20 11.28 -19.78 -20.33
N ASP A 21 12.60 -19.91 -20.46
CA ASP A 21 13.57 -19.51 -19.43
C ASP A 21 13.52 -18.00 -19.12
N ARG A 22 13.30 -17.20 -20.15
CA ARG A 22 13.12 -15.73 -19.97
C ARG A 22 11.83 -15.43 -19.23
N LYS A 23 10.72 -16.12 -19.56
CA LYS A 23 9.44 -15.99 -18.84
C LYS A 23 9.56 -16.41 -17.38
N ARG A 24 10.23 -17.52 -17.09
CA ARG A 24 10.47 -18.02 -15.72
C ARG A 24 11.31 -17.02 -14.90
N LYS A 25 12.37 -16.44 -15.46
CA LYS A 25 13.19 -15.42 -14.80
C LYS A 25 12.41 -14.13 -14.52
N ILE A 26 11.54 -13.71 -15.44
CA ILE A 26 10.66 -12.54 -15.25
C ILE A 26 9.65 -12.82 -14.14
N ALA A 27 9.00 -13.98 -14.16
CA ALA A 27 8.02 -14.38 -13.15
C ALA A 27 8.64 -14.50 -11.74
N SER A 28 9.85 -15.11 -11.65
CA SER A 28 10.58 -15.21 -10.38
C SER A 28 11.03 -13.85 -9.86
N GLY A 29 11.50 -12.95 -10.72
CA GLY A 29 11.90 -11.60 -10.35
C GLY A 29 10.71 -10.75 -9.85
N ALA A 30 9.57 -10.81 -10.53
CA ALA A 30 8.35 -10.14 -10.09
C ALA A 30 7.86 -10.68 -8.74
N GLY A 31 7.96 -12.00 -8.52
CA GLY A 31 7.65 -12.63 -7.24
C GLY A 31 8.54 -12.13 -6.10
N VAL A 32 9.85 -12.03 -6.32
CA VAL A 32 10.81 -11.49 -5.33
C VAL A 32 10.46 -10.04 -4.97
N LEU A 33 10.15 -9.20 -5.96
CA LEU A 33 9.76 -7.81 -5.72
C LEU A 33 8.44 -7.72 -4.94
N ALA A 34 7.44 -8.54 -5.29
CA ALA A 34 6.16 -8.58 -4.61
C ALA A 34 6.32 -8.99 -3.14
N ILE A 35 7.06 -10.07 -2.85
CA ILE A 35 7.33 -10.54 -1.49
C ILE A 35 8.09 -9.46 -0.69
N GLY A 36 9.16 -8.89 -1.25
CA GLY A 36 9.92 -7.82 -0.61
C GLY A 36 9.06 -6.59 -0.29
N SER A 37 8.14 -6.23 -1.20
CA SER A 37 7.21 -5.10 -0.99
C SER A 37 6.18 -5.39 0.10
N VAL A 38 5.67 -6.63 0.19
CA VAL A 38 4.74 -7.04 1.27
C VAL A 38 5.45 -7.01 2.61
N ILE A 39 6.65 -7.61 2.71
CA ILE A 39 7.46 -7.58 3.94
C ILE A 39 7.73 -6.13 4.37
N ALA A 40 8.15 -5.27 3.45
CA ALA A 40 8.41 -3.86 3.75
C ALA A 40 7.15 -3.13 4.26
N LYS A 41 5.99 -3.36 3.65
CA LYS A 41 4.72 -2.76 4.12
C LYS A 41 4.31 -3.28 5.50
N MET A 42 4.51 -4.56 5.78
CA MET A 42 4.24 -5.15 7.10
C MET A 42 5.17 -4.56 8.17
N LEU A 43 6.47 -4.46 7.89
CA LEU A 43 7.44 -3.82 8.78
C LEU A 43 7.10 -2.35 9.04
N GLY A 44 6.68 -1.62 8.00
CA GLY A 44 6.23 -0.23 8.13
C GLY A 44 4.97 -0.06 8.98
N ALA A 45 4.04 -1.02 8.95
CA ALA A 45 2.88 -1.03 9.83
C ALA A 45 3.27 -1.40 11.28
N LEU A 46 4.14 -2.40 11.45
CA LEU A 46 4.66 -2.81 12.76
C LEU A 46 5.48 -1.71 13.43
N TYR A 47 6.22 -0.89 12.69
CA TYR A 47 6.97 0.26 13.21
C TYR A 47 6.09 1.23 14.00
N ARG A 48 4.84 1.42 13.59
CA ARG A 48 3.93 2.38 14.22
C ARG A 48 3.49 1.95 15.62
N ILE A 49 3.51 0.65 15.93
CA ILE A 49 3.10 0.13 17.25
C ILE A 49 4.05 0.62 18.34
N PRO A 50 5.34 0.30 18.34
CA PRO A 50 6.26 0.78 19.38
C PRO A 50 6.41 2.31 19.33
N LEU A 51 6.35 2.92 18.14
CA LEU A 51 6.42 4.37 18.03
C LEU A 51 5.25 5.06 18.75
N THR A 52 4.01 4.57 18.60
CA THR A 52 2.85 5.11 19.31
C THR A 52 2.98 4.91 20.83
N ASN A 53 3.52 3.77 21.27
CA ASN A 53 3.75 3.51 22.69
C ASN A 53 4.81 4.44 23.32
N ILE A 54 5.77 4.92 22.53
CA ILE A 54 6.79 5.89 22.98
C ILE A 54 6.23 7.32 22.94
N LEU A 55 5.61 7.71 21.84
CA LEU A 55 5.19 9.09 21.59
C LEU A 55 3.83 9.44 22.23
N GLY A 56 3.02 8.45 22.58
CA GLY A 56 1.63 8.66 22.99
C GLY A 56 0.75 9.22 21.85
N ALA A 57 -0.48 9.61 22.18
CA ALA A 57 -1.44 10.12 21.21
C ALA A 57 -0.99 11.46 20.58
N GLN A 58 -0.51 12.39 21.39
CA GLN A 58 -0.13 13.73 20.93
C GLN A 58 1.11 13.71 20.03
N GLY A 59 2.18 13.00 20.44
CA GLY A 59 3.38 12.89 19.61
C GLY A 59 3.14 12.11 18.32
N MET A 60 2.28 11.09 18.38
CA MET A 60 1.85 10.40 17.17
C MET A 60 1.03 11.31 16.25
N GLY A 61 0.24 12.22 16.81
CA GLY A 61 -0.45 13.28 16.07
C GLY A 61 0.51 14.19 15.33
N MET A 62 1.52 14.72 16.01
CA MET A 62 2.57 15.55 15.38
C MET A 62 3.27 14.78 14.24
N TYR A 63 3.66 13.54 14.47
CA TYR A 63 4.26 12.68 13.44
C TYR A 63 3.34 12.50 12.24
N GLN A 64 2.06 12.25 12.46
CA GLN A 64 1.06 12.02 11.42
C GLN A 64 0.60 13.30 10.71
N LEU A 65 0.82 14.48 11.24
CA LEU A 65 0.65 15.75 10.53
C LEU A 65 1.78 15.95 9.50
N ILE A 66 3.01 15.61 9.85
CA ILE A 66 4.17 15.80 9.00
C ILE A 66 4.18 14.80 7.83
N PHE A 67 3.81 13.55 8.10
CA PHE A 67 3.98 12.46 7.15
C PHE A 67 3.18 12.59 5.83
N PRO A 68 1.93 13.10 5.79
CA PRO A 68 1.19 13.32 4.54
C PRO A 68 1.83 14.38 3.62
N VAL A 69 2.40 15.44 4.21
CA VAL A 69 3.15 16.45 3.44
C VAL A 69 4.39 15.83 2.82
N TYR A 70 5.17 15.10 3.64
CA TYR A 70 6.32 14.34 3.15
C TYR A 70 5.93 13.39 2.01
N ALA A 71 4.86 12.60 2.18
CA ALA A 71 4.39 11.65 1.17
C ALA A 71 3.96 12.33 -0.13
N LEU A 72 3.29 13.49 -0.04
CA LEU A 72 2.89 14.28 -1.19
C LEU A 72 4.13 14.78 -1.98
N PHE A 73 5.07 15.42 -1.30
CA PHE A 73 6.28 15.93 -1.93
C PHE A 73 7.21 14.82 -2.42
N MET A 74 7.24 13.66 -1.75
CA MET A 74 7.93 12.45 -2.20
C MET A 74 7.37 11.97 -3.56
N VAL A 75 6.05 11.92 -3.72
CA VAL A 75 5.44 11.51 -5.00
C VAL A 75 5.67 12.58 -6.08
N LEU A 76 5.58 13.87 -5.73
CA LEU A 76 5.90 14.97 -6.64
C LEU A 76 7.37 14.92 -7.09
N SER A 77 8.30 14.63 -6.19
CA SER A 77 9.73 14.54 -6.49
C SER A 77 10.07 13.43 -7.49
N THR A 78 9.30 12.36 -7.48
CA THR A 78 9.50 11.23 -8.40
C THR A 78 8.73 11.39 -9.72
N ALA A 79 7.58 12.08 -9.70
CA ALA A 79 6.74 12.42 -10.85
C ALA A 79 6.55 11.28 -11.88
N GLY A 80 6.48 10.02 -11.43
CA GLY A 80 6.32 8.87 -12.32
C GLY A 80 7.56 8.50 -13.16
N ILE A 81 8.66 9.23 -13.03
CA ILE A 81 9.90 9.02 -13.79
C ILE A 81 10.48 7.63 -13.60
N PRO A 82 10.55 7.03 -12.39
CA PRO A 82 11.10 5.69 -12.20
C PRO A 82 10.36 4.62 -13.00
N THR A 83 9.04 4.72 -13.09
CA THR A 83 8.22 3.77 -13.86
C THR A 83 8.43 3.95 -15.37
N ALA A 84 8.48 5.18 -15.86
CA ALA A 84 8.80 5.48 -17.26
C ALA A 84 10.21 5.00 -17.62
N LEU A 85 11.21 5.26 -16.75
CA LEU A 85 12.59 4.78 -16.91
C LEU A 85 12.63 3.26 -16.99
N SER A 86 11.96 2.56 -16.06
CA SER A 86 11.91 1.10 -16.04
C SER A 86 11.38 0.53 -17.37
N ARG A 87 10.33 1.13 -17.92
CA ARG A 87 9.75 0.73 -19.21
C ARG A 87 10.71 0.95 -20.36
N ILE A 88 11.34 2.13 -20.46
CA ILE A 88 12.30 2.47 -21.52
C ILE A 88 13.55 1.56 -21.44
N VAL A 89 14.10 1.36 -20.24
CA VAL A 89 15.27 0.48 -20.05
C VAL A 89 14.95 -0.96 -20.45
N ALA A 90 13.77 -1.47 -20.10
CA ALA A 90 13.33 -2.81 -20.50
C ALA A 90 13.19 -2.96 -22.02
N GLU A 91 12.65 -1.93 -22.69
CA GLU A 91 12.53 -1.88 -24.15
C GLU A 91 13.90 -1.85 -24.84
N LYS A 92 14.80 -0.96 -24.38
CA LYS A 92 16.16 -0.85 -24.91
C LYS A 92 16.98 -2.13 -24.71
N ARG A 93 16.83 -2.76 -23.55
CA ARG A 93 17.45 -4.05 -23.29
C ARG A 93 16.94 -5.15 -24.22
N ALA A 94 15.64 -5.16 -24.53
CA ALA A 94 15.05 -6.13 -25.43
C ALA A 94 15.58 -6.00 -26.88
N THR A 95 15.95 -4.77 -27.29
CA THR A 95 16.52 -4.45 -28.60
C THR A 95 18.05 -4.42 -28.62
N GLY A 96 18.73 -4.76 -27.51
CA GLY A 96 20.19 -4.73 -27.41
C GLY A 96 20.80 -3.31 -27.43
N GLN A 97 19.98 -2.27 -27.24
CA GLN A 97 20.43 -0.86 -27.29
C GLN A 97 20.89 -0.37 -25.90
N PRO A 98 21.84 0.59 -25.84
CA PRO A 98 22.32 1.13 -24.57
C PRO A 98 21.24 1.92 -23.85
N SER A 99 21.05 1.64 -22.55
CA SER A 99 20.02 2.27 -21.70
C SER A 99 20.55 3.36 -20.77
N LYS A 100 21.87 3.51 -20.63
CA LYS A 100 22.51 4.39 -19.63
C LYS A 100 22.22 5.87 -19.83
N LYS A 101 22.04 6.34 -21.06
CA LYS A 101 21.68 7.74 -21.32
C LYS A 101 20.34 8.12 -20.70
N TYR A 102 19.36 7.18 -20.73
CA TYR A 102 18.06 7.37 -20.11
C TYR A 102 18.15 7.38 -18.57
N PHE A 103 19.00 6.51 -18.01
CA PHE A 103 19.27 6.51 -16.58
C PHE A 103 19.92 7.82 -16.12
N ALA A 104 20.94 8.32 -16.80
CA ALA A 104 21.62 9.57 -16.46
C ALA A 104 20.66 10.78 -16.52
N ALA A 105 19.84 10.87 -17.55
CA ALA A 105 18.84 11.94 -17.69
C ALA A 105 17.74 11.85 -16.62
N ALA A 106 17.25 10.63 -16.34
CA ALA A 106 16.28 10.39 -15.26
C ALA A 106 16.85 10.79 -13.90
N MET A 107 18.12 10.41 -13.59
CA MET A 107 18.79 10.77 -12.35
C MET A 107 18.94 12.28 -12.19
N LEU A 108 19.28 13.01 -13.28
CA LEU A 108 19.35 14.47 -13.25
C LEU A 108 17.96 15.09 -12.98
N ALA A 109 16.93 14.60 -13.66
CA ALA A 109 15.56 15.08 -13.46
C ALA A 109 15.07 14.81 -12.03
N LEU A 110 15.32 13.63 -11.49
CA LEU A 110 14.96 13.25 -10.12
C LEU A 110 15.76 14.03 -9.07
N ALA A 111 17.04 14.31 -9.32
CA ALA A 111 17.85 15.16 -8.45
C ALA A 111 17.33 16.59 -8.42
N LEU A 112 16.96 17.16 -9.57
CA LEU A 112 16.40 18.50 -9.66
C LEU A 112 15.02 18.57 -8.99
N LEU A 113 14.09 17.68 -9.35
CA LEU A 113 12.74 17.65 -8.75
C LEU A 113 12.80 17.36 -7.26
N GLY A 114 13.60 16.38 -6.85
CA GLY A 114 13.80 16.02 -5.44
C GLY A 114 14.42 17.16 -4.65
N GLY A 115 15.41 17.85 -5.23
CA GLY A 115 16.03 19.04 -4.64
C GLY A 115 15.04 20.18 -4.48
N ILE A 116 14.27 20.50 -5.52
CA ILE A 116 13.23 21.53 -5.46
C ILE A 116 12.18 21.19 -4.41
N CYS A 117 11.65 19.96 -4.41
CA CYS A 117 10.65 19.51 -3.43
C CYS A 117 11.20 19.54 -2.00
N SER A 118 12.46 19.13 -1.79
CA SER A 118 13.14 19.17 -0.49
C SER A 118 13.29 20.61 0.03
N VAL A 119 13.81 21.52 -0.82
CA VAL A 119 13.95 22.95 -0.49
C VAL A 119 12.61 23.60 -0.23
N LEU A 120 11.58 23.31 -1.04
CA LEU A 120 10.22 23.83 -0.82
C LEU A 120 9.65 23.34 0.52
N THR A 121 9.82 22.07 0.86
CA THR A 121 9.34 21.53 2.16
C THR A 121 10.05 22.21 3.32
N PHE A 122 11.37 22.42 3.21
CA PHE A 122 12.17 23.12 4.20
C PHE A 122 11.75 24.59 4.34
N ALA A 123 11.65 25.33 3.23
CA ALA A 123 11.32 26.74 3.22
C ALA A 123 9.87 27.01 3.68
N LEU A 124 8.93 26.14 3.32
CA LEU A 124 7.52 26.25 3.68
C LEU A 124 7.17 25.53 4.99
N ALA A 125 8.14 25.02 5.75
CA ALA A 125 7.93 24.27 6.98
C ALA A 125 7.02 25.00 7.98
N LYS A 126 7.25 26.30 8.17
CA LYS A 126 6.43 27.15 9.05
C LYS A 126 4.99 27.31 8.53
N VAL A 127 4.83 27.43 7.21
CA VAL A 127 3.52 27.57 6.56
C VAL A 127 2.71 26.29 6.77
N PHE A 128 3.30 25.13 6.53
CA PHE A 128 2.63 23.84 6.75
C PHE A 128 2.25 23.63 8.21
N ALA A 129 3.14 23.94 9.15
CA ALA A 129 2.88 23.82 10.58
C ALA A 129 1.67 24.67 11.01
N VAL A 130 1.61 25.93 10.55
CA VAL A 130 0.49 26.83 10.83
C VAL A 130 -0.80 26.35 10.15
N TRP A 131 -0.74 25.95 8.88
CA TRP A 131 -1.91 25.46 8.14
C TRP A 131 -2.52 24.20 8.75
N GLN A 132 -1.69 23.33 9.34
CA GLN A 132 -2.15 22.13 10.04
C GLN A 132 -2.60 22.38 11.47
N GLY A 133 -2.56 23.62 11.94
CA GLY A 133 -3.01 24.00 13.27
C GLY A 133 -2.09 23.58 14.42
N ASN A 134 -0.87 23.11 14.13
CA ASN A 134 0.12 22.77 15.16
C ASN A 134 1.52 23.33 14.80
N PRO A 135 1.89 24.50 15.35
CA PRO A 135 3.18 25.15 15.07
C PRO A 135 4.41 24.32 15.45
N ASP A 136 4.30 23.42 16.42
CA ASP A 136 5.41 22.60 16.92
C ASP A 136 5.90 21.58 15.88
N THR A 137 5.07 21.26 14.89
CA THR A 137 5.46 20.39 13.76
C THR A 137 6.52 21.01 12.86
N TYR A 138 6.80 22.30 12.97
CA TYR A 138 7.82 23.03 12.23
C TYR A 138 9.18 22.31 12.21
N TYR A 139 9.69 21.94 13.40
CA TYR A 139 10.98 21.25 13.51
C TYR A 139 10.99 19.90 12.79
N GLY A 140 9.87 19.19 12.83
CA GLY A 140 9.72 17.92 12.13
C GLY A 140 9.79 18.07 10.60
N PHE A 141 9.22 19.14 10.03
CA PHE A 141 9.34 19.44 8.60
C PHE A 141 10.78 19.76 8.21
N LEU A 142 11.54 20.47 9.04
CA LEU A 142 12.97 20.73 8.78
C LEU A 142 13.76 19.42 8.75
N VAL A 143 13.52 18.54 9.70
CA VAL A 143 14.22 17.25 9.81
C VAL A 143 13.92 16.32 8.65
N ILE A 144 12.64 16.21 8.23
CA ILE A 144 12.23 15.25 7.19
C ILE A 144 12.56 15.70 5.77
N SER A 145 12.73 17.01 5.54
CA SER A 145 12.87 17.58 4.19
C SER A 145 14.01 16.95 3.37
N PRO A 146 15.23 16.61 3.90
CA PRO A 146 16.28 15.98 3.11
C PRO A 146 15.90 14.59 2.60
N ALA A 147 15.02 13.87 3.29
CA ALA A 147 14.57 12.54 2.86
C ALA A 147 13.90 12.58 1.48
N ILE A 148 13.20 13.66 1.13
CA ILE A 148 12.54 13.82 -0.16
C ILE A 148 13.54 13.77 -1.31
N PHE A 149 14.69 14.45 -1.16
CA PHE A 149 15.77 14.41 -2.13
C PHE A 149 16.36 13.00 -2.25
N LEU A 150 16.65 12.36 -1.11
CA LEU A 150 17.22 11.01 -1.08
C LEU A 150 16.31 9.99 -1.77
N VAL A 151 15.00 10.02 -1.48
CA VAL A 151 14.01 9.15 -2.12
C VAL A 151 13.95 9.38 -3.63
N GLY A 152 14.03 10.61 -4.10
CA GLY A 152 14.09 10.92 -5.53
C GLY A 152 15.24 10.15 -6.20
N ILE A 153 16.44 10.23 -5.65
CA ILE A 153 17.64 9.55 -6.17
C ILE A 153 17.48 8.02 -6.10
N ILE A 154 17.06 7.47 -4.95
CA ILE A 154 16.83 6.03 -4.75
C ILE A 154 15.84 5.48 -5.78
N SER A 155 14.77 6.24 -6.05
CA SER A 155 13.73 5.86 -7.02
C SER A 155 14.28 5.71 -8.44
N GLY A 156 15.27 6.53 -8.83
CA GLY A 156 15.96 6.40 -10.11
C GLY A 156 16.72 5.07 -10.24
N PHE A 157 17.47 4.68 -9.20
CA PHE A 157 18.14 3.38 -9.15
C PHE A 157 17.13 2.23 -9.19
N ARG A 158 16.05 2.30 -8.40
CA ARG A 158 14.96 1.30 -8.40
C ARG A 158 14.36 1.14 -9.80
N GLY A 159 14.03 2.23 -10.46
CA GLY A 159 13.49 2.23 -11.84
C GLY A 159 14.47 1.60 -12.84
N PHE A 160 15.76 1.92 -12.73
CA PHE A 160 16.80 1.35 -13.59
C PHE A 160 16.93 -0.16 -13.39
N PHE A 161 17.08 -0.63 -12.13
CA PHE A 161 17.21 -2.07 -11.85
C PHE A 161 15.97 -2.86 -12.24
N GLN A 162 14.77 -2.32 -12.07
CA GLN A 162 13.53 -2.93 -12.54
C GLN A 162 13.51 -3.05 -14.06
N GLY A 163 13.93 -2.02 -14.79
CA GLY A 163 14.06 -2.05 -16.25
C GLY A 163 15.09 -3.07 -16.73
N GLU A 164 16.19 -3.21 -15.99
CA GLU A 164 17.19 -4.26 -16.22
C GLU A 164 16.71 -5.68 -15.86
N MET A 165 15.44 -5.84 -15.46
CA MET A 165 14.86 -7.11 -14.98
C MET A 165 15.64 -7.71 -13.79
N TYR A 166 16.33 -6.87 -13.01
CA TYR A 166 17.06 -7.26 -11.82
C TYR A 166 16.35 -6.73 -10.58
N MET A 167 15.34 -7.47 -10.14
CA MET A 167 14.39 -7.02 -9.11
C MET A 167 14.93 -7.11 -7.68
N LEU A 168 15.93 -7.97 -7.43
CA LEU A 168 16.45 -8.23 -6.09
C LEU A 168 16.96 -6.98 -5.37
N PRO A 169 17.77 -6.08 -6.00
CA PRO A 169 18.20 -4.85 -5.31
C PRO A 169 17.04 -3.97 -4.88
N THR A 170 16.01 -3.84 -5.71
CA THR A 170 14.82 -3.07 -5.36
C THR A 170 14.06 -3.70 -4.18
N ALA A 171 13.87 -5.03 -4.18
CA ALA A 171 13.23 -5.73 -3.09
C ALA A 171 13.99 -5.57 -1.77
N LEU A 172 15.32 -5.79 -1.80
CA LEU A 172 16.18 -5.61 -0.62
C LEU A 172 16.22 -4.16 -0.14
N SER A 173 16.29 -3.18 -1.06
CA SER A 173 16.27 -1.77 -0.68
C SER A 173 15.01 -1.38 0.10
N ASN A 174 13.84 -1.91 -0.29
CA ASN A 174 12.59 -1.68 0.43
C ASN A 174 12.63 -2.27 1.85
N VAL A 175 13.22 -3.46 2.01
CA VAL A 175 13.34 -4.11 3.33
C VAL A 175 14.37 -3.39 4.20
N ILE A 176 15.56 -3.07 3.65
CA ILE A 176 16.61 -2.32 4.36
C ILE A 176 16.06 -0.99 4.89
N GLU A 177 15.37 -0.23 4.05
CA GLU A 177 14.71 1.04 4.44
C GLU A 177 13.82 0.86 5.66
N GLN A 178 12.94 -0.14 5.66
CA GLN A 178 12.01 -0.35 6.77
C GLN A 178 12.71 -0.88 8.04
N VAL A 179 13.71 -1.77 7.90
CA VAL A 179 14.48 -2.29 9.05
C VAL A 179 15.28 -1.17 9.72
N VAL A 180 15.99 -0.36 8.93
CA VAL A 180 16.78 0.77 9.46
C VAL A 180 15.86 1.83 10.08
N LYS A 181 14.74 2.15 9.43
CA LYS A 181 13.73 3.07 9.97
C LYS A 181 13.18 2.57 11.30
N LEU A 182 12.85 1.29 11.40
CA LEU A 182 12.37 0.68 12.63
C LEU A 182 13.43 0.76 13.72
N ALA A 183 14.66 0.35 13.44
CA ALA A 183 15.75 0.37 14.42
C ALA A 183 16.09 1.79 14.87
N LEU A 184 16.47 2.66 13.93
CA LEU A 184 16.93 4.01 14.27
C LEU A 184 15.78 4.94 14.70
N GLY A 185 14.61 4.85 14.05
CA GLY A 185 13.47 5.71 14.39
C GLY A 185 12.95 5.45 15.81
N ILE A 186 12.88 4.19 16.24
CA ILE A 186 12.49 3.84 17.62
C ILE A 186 13.57 4.25 18.60
N THR A 187 14.83 3.90 18.33
CA THR A 187 15.95 4.21 19.24
C THR A 187 16.11 5.70 19.44
N LEU A 188 16.13 6.50 18.36
CA LEU A 188 16.30 7.95 18.45
C LEU A 188 15.08 8.61 19.12
N SER A 189 13.86 8.14 18.85
CA SER A 189 12.66 8.62 19.51
C SER A 189 12.71 8.35 21.01
N TYR A 190 13.11 7.15 21.42
CA TYR A 190 13.25 6.77 22.84
C TYR A 190 14.32 7.57 23.56
N LEU A 191 15.47 7.78 22.94
CA LEU A 191 16.58 8.55 23.55
C LEU A 191 16.24 10.05 23.69
N LEU A 192 15.43 10.59 22.79
CA LEU A 192 15.09 12.01 22.76
C LEU A 192 13.81 12.38 23.53
N ILE A 193 13.01 11.39 23.97
CA ILE A 193 11.78 11.68 24.72
C ILE A 193 12.03 12.43 26.02
N GLY A 194 13.18 12.18 26.68
CA GLY A 194 13.60 12.90 27.88
C GLY A 194 13.91 14.39 27.66
N LYS A 195 14.13 14.83 26.40
CA LYS A 195 14.31 16.24 26.03
C LYS A 195 13.01 16.93 25.65
N GLY A 196 11.93 16.20 25.56
CA GLY A 196 10.59 16.68 25.20
C GLY A 196 9.98 15.97 24.00
N LEU A 197 8.66 16.04 23.89
CA LEU A 197 7.88 15.31 22.90
C LEU A 197 8.25 15.67 21.44
N ILE A 198 8.49 16.96 21.17
CA ILE A 198 8.89 17.46 19.86
C ILE A 198 10.20 16.82 19.40
N TRP A 199 11.18 16.71 20.31
CA TRP A 199 12.47 16.10 20.01
C TRP A 199 12.35 14.59 19.77
N ALA A 200 11.46 13.91 20.49
CA ALA A 200 11.18 12.50 20.24
C ALA A 200 10.56 12.28 18.84
N VAL A 201 9.63 13.15 18.42
CA VAL A 201 9.07 13.13 17.05
C VAL A 201 10.16 13.41 16.01
N CYS A 202 11.01 14.40 16.24
CA CYS A 202 12.16 14.69 15.38
C CYS A 202 13.13 13.49 15.30
N GLY A 203 13.34 12.77 16.41
CA GLY A 203 14.12 11.52 16.45
C GLY A 203 13.53 10.42 15.55
N ALA A 204 12.22 10.23 15.60
CA ALA A 204 11.52 9.28 14.72
C ALA A 204 11.69 9.66 13.24
N LEU A 205 11.56 10.95 12.90
CA LEU A 205 11.73 11.48 11.54
C LEU A 205 13.18 11.42 11.07
N LEU A 206 14.15 11.68 11.96
CA LEU A 206 15.57 11.51 11.66
C LEU A 206 15.89 10.05 11.33
N GLY A 207 15.24 9.10 12.02
CA GLY A 207 15.30 7.68 11.68
C GLY A 207 14.86 7.39 10.24
N VAL A 208 13.85 8.10 9.73
CA VAL A 208 13.44 8.03 8.31
C VAL A 208 14.57 8.54 7.41
N VAL A 209 15.13 9.72 7.70
CA VAL A 209 16.24 10.29 6.89
C VAL A 209 17.44 9.35 6.83
N CYS A 210 17.84 8.80 7.99
CA CYS A 210 18.93 7.84 8.07
C CYS A 210 18.65 6.55 7.28
N SER A 211 17.40 6.07 7.30
CA SER A 211 17.01 4.89 6.54
C SER A 211 17.12 5.11 5.02
N GLU A 212 16.74 6.29 4.54
CA GLU A 212 16.93 6.66 3.14
C GLU A 212 18.41 6.78 2.78
N LEU A 213 19.24 7.36 3.67
CA LEU A 213 20.68 7.47 3.43
C LEU A 213 21.33 6.08 3.31
N VAL A 214 21.06 5.17 4.24
CA VAL A 214 21.57 3.78 4.19
C VAL A 214 21.09 3.06 2.93
N THR A 215 19.82 3.24 2.56
CA THR A 215 19.24 2.68 1.35
C THR A 215 19.91 3.24 0.09
N LEU A 216 20.21 4.54 0.06
CA LEU A 216 20.95 5.16 -1.03
C LEU A 216 22.35 4.57 -1.17
N VAL A 217 23.10 4.47 -0.07
CA VAL A 217 24.44 3.87 -0.06
C VAL A 217 24.40 2.44 -0.60
N TYR A 218 23.42 1.63 -0.17
CA TYR A 218 23.21 0.28 -0.69
C TYR A 218 22.96 0.27 -2.22
N MET A 219 22.07 1.14 -2.72
CA MET A 219 21.73 1.19 -4.15
C MET A 219 22.90 1.66 -5.02
N VAL A 220 23.62 2.69 -4.56
CA VAL A 220 24.83 3.21 -5.22
C VAL A 220 25.92 2.15 -5.28
N THR A 221 26.21 1.49 -4.15
CA THR A 221 27.21 0.43 -4.08
C THR A 221 26.85 -0.72 -5.02
N THR A 222 25.60 -1.16 -5.02
CA THR A 222 25.11 -2.24 -5.91
C THR A 222 25.27 -1.85 -7.38
N TYR A 223 24.96 -0.60 -7.73
CA TYR A 223 25.13 -0.10 -9.09
C TYR A 223 26.61 -0.10 -9.52
N PHE A 224 27.52 0.43 -8.70
CA PHE A 224 28.95 0.48 -9.04
C PHE A 224 29.60 -0.89 -9.10
N VAL A 225 29.32 -1.78 -8.17
CA VAL A 225 29.82 -3.17 -8.20
C VAL A 225 29.42 -3.85 -9.52
N ARG A 226 28.18 -3.66 -9.96
CA ARG A 226 27.70 -4.23 -11.21
C ARG A 226 28.32 -3.56 -12.43
N ALA A 227 28.50 -2.24 -12.42
CA ALA A 227 29.14 -1.50 -13.50
C ALA A 227 30.61 -1.93 -13.67
N VAL A 228 31.35 -2.11 -12.59
CA VAL A 228 32.73 -2.61 -12.62
C VAL A 228 32.80 -4.04 -13.19
N LYS A 229 31.86 -4.93 -12.77
CA LYS A 229 31.78 -6.29 -13.30
C LYS A 229 31.46 -6.33 -14.80
N ALA A 230 30.54 -5.48 -15.26
CA ALA A 230 30.21 -5.36 -16.70
C ALA A 230 31.42 -4.85 -17.51
N ARG A 231 32.17 -3.90 -16.98
CA ARG A 231 33.39 -3.36 -17.60
C ARG A 231 34.49 -4.42 -17.76
N LYS A 232 34.69 -5.26 -16.71
CA LYS A 232 35.62 -6.41 -16.77
C LYS A 232 35.24 -7.43 -17.83
N ASN A 233 33.94 -7.56 -18.16
CA ASN A 233 33.43 -8.45 -19.18
C ASN A 233 33.44 -7.82 -20.61
N GLY A 234 34.16 -6.71 -20.82
CA GLY A 234 34.38 -6.12 -22.15
C GLY A 234 33.24 -5.27 -22.69
N VAL A 235 32.19 -4.98 -21.91
CA VAL A 235 31.09 -4.12 -22.35
C VAL A 235 31.59 -2.67 -22.41
N ARG A 236 31.92 -2.18 -23.60
CA ARG A 236 32.24 -0.76 -23.84
C ARG A 236 30.97 0.08 -23.81
N GLU A 237 30.98 1.13 -23.05
CA GLU A 237 29.84 2.05 -22.89
C GLU A 237 29.99 3.23 -23.83
N ILE A 238 29.03 3.42 -24.71
CA ILE A 238 28.90 4.61 -25.54
C ILE A 238 28.22 5.69 -24.67
N ARG A 239 28.90 6.82 -24.51
CA ARG A 239 28.40 7.98 -23.75
C ARG A 239 27.60 8.87 -24.66
N GLU A 240 26.34 8.50 -24.90
CA GLU A 240 25.40 9.34 -25.67
C GLU A 240 24.57 10.23 -24.75
N ARG A 241 24.16 11.40 -25.26
CA ARG A 241 23.17 12.25 -24.61
C ARG A 241 21.79 11.98 -25.16
N MET A 242 20.75 12.15 -24.35
CA MET A 242 19.37 12.10 -24.83
C MET A 242 19.06 13.28 -25.75
N THR A 243 18.30 13.01 -26.81
CA THR A 243 17.72 14.05 -27.65
C THR A 243 16.52 14.71 -26.94
N LYS A 244 16.20 15.96 -27.34
CA LYS A 244 15.01 16.64 -26.81
C LYS A 244 13.72 15.85 -27.00
N GLN A 245 13.62 15.11 -28.09
CA GLN A 245 12.46 14.26 -28.40
C GLN A 245 12.35 13.05 -27.48
N GLU A 246 13.49 12.41 -27.12
CA GLU A 246 13.52 11.30 -26.15
C GLU A 246 13.13 11.78 -24.75
N VAL A 247 13.59 12.97 -24.32
CA VAL A 247 13.19 13.58 -23.04
C VAL A 247 11.69 13.85 -23.02
N LYS A 248 11.14 14.43 -24.10
CA LYS A 248 9.71 14.71 -24.23
C LYS A 248 8.88 13.41 -24.18
N SER A 249 9.36 12.34 -24.83
CA SER A 249 8.70 11.03 -24.81
C SER A 249 8.69 10.42 -23.41
N MET A 250 9.81 10.49 -22.67
CA MET A 250 9.89 10.02 -21.29
C MET A 250 8.95 10.81 -20.37
N ALA A 251 8.91 12.14 -20.49
CA ALA A 251 8.02 12.99 -19.72
C ALA A 251 6.54 12.70 -20.03
N ALA A 252 6.19 12.49 -21.31
CA ALA A 252 4.84 12.14 -21.72
C ALA A 252 4.36 10.79 -21.16
N MET A 253 5.29 9.83 -20.95
CA MET A 253 4.97 8.57 -20.28
C MET A 253 4.86 8.74 -18.75
N ALA A 254 5.69 9.57 -18.14
CA ALA A 254 5.73 9.78 -16.70
C ALA A 254 4.51 10.55 -16.17
N PHE A 255 4.04 11.54 -16.90
CA PHE A 255 2.99 12.47 -16.47
C PHE A 255 1.65 11.82 -16.10
N PRO A 256 1.05 10.92 -16.91
CA PRO A 256 -0.19 10.24 -16.53
C PRO A 256 -0.03 9.35 -15.28
N ILE A 257 1.15 8.74 -15.11
CA ILE A 257 1.47 7.90 -13.96
C ILE A 257 1.55 8.76 -12.69
N ALA A 258 2.17 9.95 -12.80
CA ALA A 258 2.27 10.90 -11.71
C ALA A 258 0.90 11.38 -11.22
N ILE A 259 -0.02 11.70 -12.14
CA ILE A 259 -1.39 12.15 -11.80
C ILE A 259 -2.10 11.11 -10.94
N VAL A 260 -2.06 9.84 -11.33
CA VAL A 260 -2.72 8.78 -10.55
C VAL A 260 -2.06 8.59 -9.19
N ALA A 261 -0.73 8.63 -9.15
CA ALA A 261 0.04 8.38 -7.92
C ALA A 261 -0.16 9.48 -6.86
N ILE A 262 -0.43 10.73 -7.28
CA ILE A 262 -0.58 11.87 -6.38
C ILE A 262 -1.93 11.91 -5.65
N LEU A 263 -2.98 11.26 -6.19
CA LEU A 263 -4.35 11.40 -5.70
C LEU A 263 -4.49 10.99 -4.22
N MET A 264 -3.93 9.86 -3.82
CA MET A 264 -4.02 9.38 -2.44
C MET A 264 -3.18 10.20 -1.46
N PRO A 265 -1.89 10.52 -1.72
CA PRO A 265 -1.14 11.47 -0.91
C PRO A 265 -1.81 12.84 -0.78
N LEU A 266 -2.42 13.34 -1.84
CA LEU A 266 -3.15 14.61 -1.83
C LEU A 266 -4.37 14.54 -0.91
N SER A 267 -5.14 13.44 -0.93
CA SER A 267 -6.24 13.22 0.00
C SER A 267 -5.77 13.24 1.46
N ASN A 268 -4.68 12.55 1.76
CA ASN A 268 -4.13 12.50 3.12
C ASN A 268 -3.57 13.88 3.56
N PHE A 269 -3.02 14.64 2.63
CA PHE A 269 -2.58 16.02 2.86
C PHE A 269 -3.76 16.92 3.25
N PHE A 270 -4.88 16.85 2.52
CA PHE A 270 -6.09 17.58 2.88
C PHE A 270 -6.63 17.16 4.25
N ASP A 271 -6.64 15.87 4.57
CA ASP A 271 -7.05 15.40 5.90
C ASP A 271 -6.19 16.01 7.00
N SER A 272 -4.88 16.07 6.82
CA SER A 272 -3.96 16.62 7.83
C SER A 272 -4.17 18.11 8.08
N MET A 273 -4.67 18.84 7.08
CA MET A 273 -4.99 20.26 7.23
C MET A 273 -6.40 20.48 7.80
N ILE A 274 -7.38 19.68 7.35
CA ILE A 274 -8.79 19.92 7.64
C ILE A 274 -9.15 19.42 9.03
N ILE A 275 -8.76 18.17 9.36
CA ILE A 275 -9.30 17.50 10.56
C ILE A 275 -8.93 18.25 11.83
N VAL A 276 -7.65 18.62 12.01
CA VAL A 276 -7.21 19.32 13.23
C VAL A 276 -7.87 20.71 13.34
N ASN A 277 -7.94 21.45 12.23
CA ASN A 277 -8.56 22.77 12.23
C ASN A 277 -10.09 22.70 12.50
N MET A 278 -10.78 21.70 11.95
CA MET A 278 -12.21 21.50 12.20
C MET A 278 -12.47 21.04 13.64
N LEU A 279 -11.59 20.23 14.24
CA LEU A 279 -11.67 19.88 15.67
C LEU A 279 -11.50 21.10 16.57
N ARG A 280 -10.59 22.01 16.22
CA ARG A 280 -10.45 23.29 16.95
C ARG A 280 -11.71 24.14 16.84
N LEU A 281 -12.35 24.18 15.67
CA LEU A 281 -13.63 24.86 15.48
C LEU A 281 -14.80 24.13 16.17
N HIS A 282 -14.66 22.83 16.45
CA HIS A 282 -15.60 22.06 17.27
C HIS A 282 -15.50 22.39 18.77
N GLY A 283 -14.41 23.06 19.19
CA GLY A 283 -14.19 23.50 20.57
C GLY A 283 -13.01 22.82 21.29
N GLU A 284 -12.26 21.96 20.59
CA GLU A 284 -11.12 21.25 21.16
C GLU A 284 -9.85 22.14 21.18
N SER A 285 -9.00 21.97 22.20
CA SER A 285 -7.67 22.59 22.20
C SER A 285 -6.78 22.04 21.09
N GLY A 286 -5.77 22.79 20.65
CA GLY A 286 -4.85 22.36 19.60
C GLY A 286 -4.15 21.04 19.91
N ASP A 287 -3.77 20.82 21.17
CA ASP A 287 -3.12 19.60 21.62
C ASP A 287 -4.06 18.40 21.59
N VAL A 288 -5.29 18.56 22.06
CA VAL A 288 -6.33 17.52 22.02
C VAL A 288 -6.70 17.18 20.59
N ALA A 289 -6.89 18.19 19.74
CA ALA A 289 -7.17 17.99 18.32
C ALA A 289 -6.05 17.23 17.62
N THR A 290 -4.79 17.58 17.90
CA THR A 290 -3.61 16.86 17.38
C THR A 290 -3.57 15.43 17.91
N ALA A 291 -3.82 15.19 19.19
CA ALA A 291 -3.84 13.87 19.78
C ALA A 291 -4.93 12.98 19.15
N TRP A 292 -6.13 13.49 18.96
CA TRP A 292 -7.23 12.75 18.35
C TRP A 292 -6.96 12.43 16.88
N TYR A 293 -6.38 13.38 16.13
CA TYR A 293 -5.92 13.10 14.76
C TYR A 293 -4.83 12.01 14.76
N GLY A 294 -3.94 12.05 15.77
CA GLY A 294 -2.91 11.05 16.00
C GLY A 294 -3.48 9.66 16.24
N LEU A 295 -4.54 9.54 17.04
CA LEU A 295 -5.24 8.27 17.29
C LEU A 295 -5.87 7.70 16.01
N LEU A 296 -6.53 8.55 15.20
CA LEU A 296 -7.15 8.13 13.94
C LEU A 296 -6.10 7.68 12.92
N SER A 297 -5.09 8.52 12.66
CA SER A 297 -4.11 8.30 11.58
C SER A 297 -2.96 7.36 11.99
N GLY A 298 -2.70 7.22 13.30
CA GLY A 298 -1.66 6.36 13.87
C GLY A 298 -2.16 4.95 14.16
N PRO A 299 -2.56 4.65 15.40
CA PRO A 299 -2.93 3.29 15.83
C PRO A 299 -4.10 2.72 15.05
N VAL A 300 -5.20 3.47 14.88
CA VAL A 300 -6.41 2.98 14.19
C VAL A 300 -6.10 2.65 12.74
N GLN A 301 -5.53 3.59 11.99
CA GLN A 301 -5.19 3.37 10.58
C GLN A 301 -4.13 2.29 10.39
N SER A 302 -3.22 2.10 11.35
CA SER A 302 -2.20 1.05 11.27
C SER A 302 -2.82 -0.34 11.36
N LEU A 303 -3.75 -0.54 12.30
CA LEU A 303 -4.49 -1.80 12.46
C LEU A 303 -5.36 -2.10 11.23
N VAL A 304 -6.10 -1.11 10.75
CA VAL A 304 -6.96 -1.25 9.55
C VAL A 304 -6.14 -1.53 8.28
N ASN A 305 -4.98 -0.92 8.13
CA ASN A 305 -4.13 -1.12 6.95
C ASN A 305 -3.47 -2.50 6.87
N MET A 306 -3.23 -3.19 7.99
CA MET A 306 -2.61 -4.52 7.97
C MET A 306 -3.38 -5.52 7.10
N PRO A 307 -4.68 -5.80 7.36
CA PRO A 307 -5.45 -6.68 6.49
C PRO A 307 -5.66 -6.11 5.08
N ILE A 308 -5.83 -4.79 4.93
CA ILE A 308 -5.96 -4.13 3.62
C ILE A 308 -4.76 -4.46 2.72
N VAL A 309 -3.53 -4.31 3.23
CA VAL A 309 -2.30 -4.59 2.47
C VAL A 309 -2.23 -6.06 2.05
N ALA A 310 -2.59 -6.99 2.94
CA ALA A 310 -2.62 -8.42 2.64
C ALA A 310 -3.63 -8.74 1.54
N ILE A 311 -4.86 -8.24 1.66
CA ILE A 311 -5.95 -8.45 0.70
C ILE A 311 -5.60 -7.88 -0.68
N ILE A 312 -5.12 -6.63 -0.73
CA ILE A 312 -4.74 -5.98 -1.98
C ILE A 312 -3.59 -6.73 -2.66
N SER A 313 -2.62 -7.21 -1.88
CA SER A 313 -1.47 -7.94 -2.43
C SER A 313 -1.89 -9.24 -3.13
N LEU A 314 -2.88 -9.96 -2.59
CA LEU A 314 -3.47 -11.14 -3.23
C LEU A 314 -4.25 -10.75 -4.50
N GLY A 315 -5.03 -9.68 -4.45
CA GLY A 315 -5.79 -9.18 -5.60
C GLY A 315 -4.88 -8.72 -6.75
N VAL A 316 -3.89 -7.90 -6.45
CA VAL A 316 -2.95 -7.35 -7.45
C VAL A 316 -2.10 -8.44 -8.11
N ALA A 317 -1.82 -9.55 -7.44
CA ALA A 317 -1.10 -10.68 -8.03
C ALA A 317 -1.83 -11.29 -9.25
N ILE A 318 -3.14 -11.15 -9.35
CA ILE A 318 -3.96 -11.67 -10.45
C ILE A 318 -4.07 -10.68 -11.62
N VAL A 319 -3.82 -9.39 -11.39
CA VAL A 319 -3.93 -8.31 -12.40
C VAL A 319 -3.12 -8.57 -13.69
N PRO A 320 -1.85 -9.03 -13.65
CA PRO A 320 -1.11 -9.35 -14.87
C PRO A 320 -1.77 -10.46 -15.71
N SER A 321 -2.40 -11.41 -15.03
CA SER A 321 -3.13 -12.51 -15.67
C SER A 321 -4.41 -12.02 -16.36
N VAL A 322 -5.09 -11.02 -15.79
CA VAL A 322 -6.25 -10.34 -16.42
C VAL A 322 -5.80 -9.56 -17.67
N SER A 323 -4.70 -8.82 -17.55
CA SER A 323 -4.13 -8.09 -18.70
C SER A 323 -3.71 -9.02 -19.84
N ALA A 324 -3.16 -10.19 -19.53
CA ALA A 324 -2.81 -11.22 -20.54
C ALA A 324 -4.05 -11.79 -21.24
N SER A 325 -5.13 -12.09 -20.47
CA SER A 325 -6.39 -12.57 -21.05
C SER A 325 -7.07 -11.50 -21.91
N ARG A 326 -6.91 -10.21 -21.58
CA ARG A 326 -7.36 -9.12 -22.45
C ARG A 326 -6.61 -9.11 -23.80
N ALA A 327 -5.31 -9.31 -23.78
CA ALA A 327 -4.51 -9.34 -25.03
C ALA A 327 -4.95 -10.45 -25.97
N THR A 328 -5.43 -11.58 -25.44
CA THR A 328 -6.00 -12.71 -26.21
C THR A 328 -7.50 -12.57 -26.48
N ARG A 329 -8.15 -11.52 -26.00
CA ARG A 329 -9.62 -11.29 -26.05
C ARG A 329 -10.44 -12.42 -25.42
N ASP A 330 -9.86 -13.13 -24.46
CA ASP A 330 -10.52 -14.20 -23.70
C ASP A 330 -11.38 -13.59 -22.58
N VAL A 331 -12.64 -13.32 -22.92
CA VAL A 331 -13.60 -12.68 -22.00
C VAL A 331 -13.91 -13.57 -20.80
N ASP A 332 -14.08 -14.87 -21.00
CA ASP A 332 -14.42 -15.82 -19.94
C ASP A 332 -13.31 -15.90 -18.89
N SER A 333 -12.06 -15.92 -19.32
CA SER A 333 -10.88 -15.88 -18.43
C SER A 333 -10.78 -14.55 -17.67
N ILE A 334 -11.08 -13.42 -18.32
CA ILE A 334 -11.14 -12.10 -17.64
C ILE A 334 -12.18 -12.15 -16.53
N MET A 335 -13.37 -12.65 -16.84
CA MET A 335 -14.49 -12.75 -15.92
C MET A 335 -14.18 -13.62 -14.72
N LEU A 336 -13.69 -14.83 -14.95
CA LEU A 336 -13.33 -15.79 -13.90
C LEU A 336 -12.29 -15.19 -12.93
N LYS A 337 -11.21 -14.63 -13.49
CA LYS A 337 -10.12 -14.05 -12.69
C LYS A 337 -10.55 -12.83 -11.90
N SER A 338 -11.33 -11.95 -12.51
CA SER A 338 -11.87 -10.77 -11.82
C SER A 338 -12.82 -11.16 -10.68
N ARG A 339 -13.69 -12.14 -10.91
CA ARG A 339 -14.59 -12.68 -9.89
C ARG A 339 -13.82 -13.28 -8.72
N LEU A 340 -12.77 -14.04 -8.99
CA LEU A 340 -11.90 -14.60 -7.94
C LEU A 340 -11.21 -13.52 -7.11
N CYS A 341 -10.69 -12.44 -7.74
CA CYS A 341 -10.08 -11.33 -7.03
C CYS A 341 -11.06 -10.67 -6.05
N VAL A 342 -12.25 -10.32 -6.55
CA VAL A 342 -13.27 -9.62 -5.77
C VAL A 342 -13.82 -10.53 -4.68
N LYS A 343 -14.06 -11.82 -4.99
CA LYS A 343 -14.50 -12.82 -4.01
C LYS A 343 -13.50 -12.98 -2.85
N LEU A 344 -12.21 -13.11 -3.15
CA LEU A 344 -11.15 -13.18 -2.12
C LEU A 344 -11.12 -11.92 -1.25
N CYS A 345 -11.34 -10.75 -1.84
CA CYS A 345 -11.41 -9.49 -1.10
C CYS A 345 -12.49 -9.52 -0.03
N TYR A 346 -13.73 -9.88 -0.40
CA TYR A 346 -14.84 -9.91 0.55
C TYR A 346 -14.70 -11.06 1.55
N LEU A 347 -14.22 -12.22 1.10
CA LEU A 347 -14.00 -13.39 1.96
C LEU A 347 -12.98 -13.13 3.07
N LEU A 348 -11.99 -12.29 2.81
CA LEU A 348 -11.00 -11.88 3.81
C LEU A 348 -11.38 -10.58 4.51
N GLY A 349 -11.93 -9.60 3.79
CA GLY A 349 -12.22 -8.27 4.33
C GLY A 349 -13.35 -8.24 5.35
N ILE A 350 -14.44 -8.97 5.08
CA ILE A 350 -15.61 -8.99 5.95
C ILE A 350 -15.30 -9.51 7.35
N PRO A 351 -14.63 -10.68 7.54
CA PRO A 351 -14.31 -11.16 8.88
C PRO A 351 -13.38 -10.20 9.64
N PHE A 352 -12.40 -9.58 8.99
CA PHE A 352 -11.57 -8.58 9.66
C PHE A 352 -12.36 -7.35 10.10
N ALA A 353 -13.30 -6.87 9.28
CA ALA A 353 -14.14 -5.73 9.64
C ALA A 353 -14.99 -6.02 10.89
N PHE A 354 -15.68 -7.16 10.92
CA PHE A 354 -16.48 -7.56 12.06
C PHE A 354 -15.63 -7.89 13.30
N PHE A 355 -14.48 -8.51 13.11
CA PHE A 355 -13.55 -8.79 14.20
C PHE A 355 -13.06 -7.50 14.86
N PHE A 356 -12.63 -6.51 14.09
CA PHE A 356 -12.23 -5.20 14.62
C PHE A 356 -13.39 -4.46 15.28
N ALA A 357 -14.60 -4.57 14.73
CA ALA A 357 -15.78 -3.95 15.35
C ALA A 357 -16.08 -4.53 16.75
N VAL A 358 -15.92 -5.84 16.94
CA VAL A 358 -16.19 -6.51 18.23
C VAL A 358 -15.04 -6.34 19.22
N TYR A 359 -13.80 -6.55 18.78
CA TYR A 359 -12.63 -6.61 19.64
C TYR A 359 -11.78 -5.33 19.67
N ALA A 360 -12.30 -4.19 19.18
CA ALA A 360 -11.55 -2.93 19.13
C ALA A 360 -10.93 -2.55 20.47
N ASP A 361 -11.71 -2.61 21.55
CA ASP A 361 -11.26 -2.24 22.91
C ASP A 361 -10.14 -3.18 23.40
N ASN A 362 -10.31 -4.49 23.19
CA ASN A 362 -9.34 -5.52 23.60
C ASN A 362 -8.03 -5.42 22.80
N ILE A 363 -8.13 -5.22 21.47
CA ILE A 363 -6.96 -5.08 20.60
C ILE A 363 -6.12 -3.87 21.00
N LEU A 364 -6.78 -2.72 21.17
CA LEU A 364 -6.08 -1.47 21.48
C LEU A 364 -5.45 -1.50 22.86
N SER A 365 -6.11 -2.04 23.88
CA SER A 365 -5.55 -2.17 25.23
C SER A 365 -4.32 -3.09 25.27
N VAL A 366 -4.31 -4.14 24.44
CA VAL A 366 -3.17 -5.09 24.37
C VAL A 366 -2.02 -4.51 23.55
N VAL A 367 -2.32 -3.86 22.42
CA VAL A 367 -1.30 -3.40 21.46
C VAL A 367 -0.70 -2.04 21.88
N TYR A 368 -1.50 -1.18 22.51
CA TYR A 368 -1.10 0.17 22.91
C TYR A 368 -1.32 0.45 24.42
N PRO A 369 -0.64 -0.30 25.30
CA PRO A 369 -0.83 -0.19 26.76
C PRO A 369 -0.37 1.16 27.34
N SER A 370 0.42 1.94 26.61
CA SER A 370 0.90 3.26 27.04
C SER A 370 -0.13 4.38 26.88
N LEU A 371 -1.22 4.14 26.14
CA LEU A 371 -2.28 5.13 25.98
C LEU A 371 -3.16 5.17 27.22
N ASN A 372 -3.56 6.38 27.64
CA ASN A 372 -4.50 6.56 28.73
C ASN A 372 -5.90 6.04 28.35
N GLN A 373 -6.74 5.75 29.35
CA GLN A 373 -8.05 5.13 29.16
C GLN A 373 -8.98 5.95 28.24
N ASN A 374 -8.91 7.28 28.32
CA ASN A 374 -9.72 8.15 27.44
C ASN A 374 -9.28 8.01 25.97
N SER A 375 -7.97 8.03 25.70
CA SER A 375 -7.42 7.81 24.36
C SER A 375 -7.74 6.42 23.82
N LEU A 376 -7.71 5.38 24.66
CA LEU A 376 -8.10 4.03 24.30
C LEU A 376 -9.57 3.96 23.90
N ASN A 377 -10.47 4.58 24.67
CA ASN A 377 -11.90 4.61 24.37
C ASN A 377 -12.20 5.33 23.04
N ILE A 378 -11.57 6.49 22.81
CA ILE A 378 -11.70 7.22 21.54
C ILE A 378 -11.17 6.37 20.37
N ALA A 379 -9.97 5.81 20.52
CA ALA A 379 -9.37 4.97 19.49
C ALA A 379 -10.20 3.71 19.19
N ALA A 380 -10.82 3.09 20.21
CA ALA A 380 -11.67 1.94 20.05
C ALA A 380 -12.94 2.27 19.23
N ASN A 381 -13.59 3.38 19.54
CA ASN A 381 -14.75 3.83 18.76
C ASN A 381 -14.36 4.22 17.34
N LEU A 382 -13.21 4.87 17.14
CA LEU A 382 -12.65 5.13 15.81
C LEU A 382 -12.35 3.83 15.05
N LEU A 383 -11.81 2.80 15.72
CA LEU A 383 -11.51 1.52 15.09
C LEU A 383 -12.79 0.79 14.70
N LYS A 384 -13.86 0.82 15.54
CA LYS A 384 -15.17 0.24 15.21
C LYS A 384 -15.74 0.85 13.91
N ILE A 385 -15.66 2.16 13.74
CA ILE A 385 -16.11 2.86 12.53
C ILE A 385 -15.17 2.52 11.36
N SER A 386 -13.86 2.67 11.56
CA SER A 386 -12.86 2.48 10.50
C SER A 386 -12.69 1.02 10.06
N ALA A 387 -13.20 0.06 10.84
CA ALA A 387 -13.18 -1.37 10.50
C ALA A 387 -13.80 -1.66 9.13
N PHE A 388 -14.87 -0.94 8.76
CA PHE A 388 -15.53 -1.07 7.46
C PHE A 388 -14.64 -0.62 6.28
N ASN A 389 -13.61 0.19 6.53
CA ASN A 389 -12.60 0.52 5.52
C ASN A 389 -11.84 -0.71 5.02
N VAL A 390 -11.69 -1.74 5.84
CA VAL A 390 -11.04 -2.99 5.40
C VAL A 390 -11.74 -3.55 4.17
N VAL A 391 -13.07 -3.53 4.15
CA VAL A 391 -13.87 -4.03 3.02
C VAL A 391 -13.90 -3.00 1.89
N THR A 392 -14.35 -1.78 2.19
CA THR A 392 -14.63 -0.77 1.16
C THR A 392 -13.37 -0.33 0.43
N PHE A 393 -12.28 -0.10 1.14
CA PHE A 393 -11.01 0.35 0.55
C PHE A 393 -10.29 -0.78 -0.20
N SER A 394 -10.30 -2.01 0.34
CA SER A 394 -9.70 -3.15 -0.36
C SER A 394 -10.43 -3.47 -1.65
N ALA A 395 -11.76 -3.50 -1.62
CA ALA A 395 -12.58 -3.75 -2.80
C ALA A 395 -12.40 -2.63 -3.85
N MET A 396 -12.44 -1.35 -3.42
CA MET A 396 -12.13 -0.21 -4.27
C MET A 396 -10.80 -0.40 -5.00
N GLN A 397 -9.72 -0.71 -4.27
CA GLN A 397 -8.38 -0.87 -4.85
C GLN A 397 -8.31 -2.00 -5.86
N ILE A 398 -9.02 -3.10 -5.63
CA ILE A 398 -9.11 -4.21 -6.58
C ILE A 398 -9.84 -3.77 -7.84
N TYR A 399 -11.00 -3.13 -7.74
CA TYR A 399 -11.73 -2.63 -8.91
C TYR A 399 -10.94 -1.60 -9.71
N VAL A 400 -10.25 -0.67 -9.02
CA VAL A 400 -9.34 0.29 -9.66
C VAL A 400 -8.23 -0.43 -10.43
N SER A 401 -7.62 -1.46 -9.82
CA SER A 401 -6.57 -2.26 -10.47
C SER A 401 -7.10 -3.05 -11.67
N LEU A 402 -8.31 -3.61 -11.59
CA LEU A 402 -8.97 -4.30 -12.70
C LEU A 402 -9.28 -3.34 -13.85
N LEU A 403 -9.80 -2.14 -13.56
CA LEU A 403 -10.04 -1.11 -14.57
C LEU A 403 -8.75 -0.68 -15.27
N GLN A 404 -7.65 -0.56 -14.53
CA GLN A 404 -6.32 -0.28 -15.09
C GLN A 404 -5.83 -1.44 -15.97
N ALA A 405 -6.00 -2.70 -15.55
CA ALA A 405 -5.66 -3.89 -16.34
C ALA A 405 -6.44 -3.97 -17.66
N LEU A 406 -7.67 -3.46 -17.65
CA LEU A 406 -8.55 -3.35 -18.83
C LEU A 406 -8.30 -2.07 -19.66
N ASP A 407 -7.28 -1.26 -19.33
CA ASP A 407 -6.94 0.02 -19.99
C ASP A 407 -8.06 1.09 -19.89
N LYS A 408 -8.85 0.98 -18.85
CA LYS A 408 -9.94 1.91 -18.54
C LYS A 408 -9.57 2.86 -17.39
N THR A 409 -8.31 3.30 -17.39
CA THR A 409 -7.70 4.15 -16.34
C THR A 409 -8.51 5.43 -16.08
N LYS A 410 -9.19 5.99 -17.09
CA LYS A 410 -10.05 7.17 -16.94
C LYS A 410 -11.15 6.95 -15.88
N TRP A 411 -11.78 5.78 -15.86
CA TRP A 411 -12.81 5.45 -14.89
C TRP A 411 -12.25 5.24 -13.48
N ALA A 412 -11.04 4.65 -13.40
CA ALA A 412 -10.33 4.50 -12.13
C ALA A 412 -9.96 5.88 -11.53
N VAL A 413 -9.47 6.81 -12.34
CA VAL A 413 -9.16 8.18 -11.89
C VAL A 413 -10.43 8.92 -11.47
N LEU A 414 -11.48 8.85 -12.28
CA LEU A 414 -12.76 9.51 -11.99
C LEU A 414 -13.35 9.03 -10.65
N SER A 415 -13.35 7.72 -10.39
CA SER A 415 -13.86 7.17 -9.13
C SER A 415 -13.09 7.70 -7.92
N LEU A 416 -11.75 7.77 -8.02
CA LEU A 416 -10.91 8.30 -6.94
C LEU A 416 -11.09 9.80 -6.73
N VAL A 417 -11.14 10.60 -7.81
CA VAL A 417 -11.32 12.06 -7.71
C VAL A 417 -12.67 12.39 -7.08
N CYS A 418 -13.76 11.78 -7.55
CA CYS A 418 -15.09 11.99 -6.97
C CYS A 418 -15.12 11.59 -5.48
N ALA A 419 -14.53 10.44 -5.14
CA ALA A 419 -14.52 9.96 -3.76
C ALA A 419 -13.68 10.85 -2.82
N ILE A 420 -12.52 11.33 -3.27
CA ILE A 420 -11.67 12.26 -2.51
C ILE A 420 -12.39 13.59 -2.30
N THR A 421 -13.05 14.11 -3.32
CA THR A 421 -13.83 15.37 -3.22
C THR A 421 -14.94 15.22 -2.17
N VAL A 422 -15.72 14.14 -2.24
CA VAL A 422 -16.80 13.88 -1.28
C VAL A 422 -16.24 13.67 0.13
N LYS A 423 -15.13 12.92 0.29
CA LYS A 423 -14.46 12.77 1.58
C LYS A 423 -14.04 14.11 2.18
N THR A 424 -13.43 14.97 1.36
CA THR A 424 -12.97 16.30 1.79
C THR A 424 -14.14 17.15 2.28
N VAL A 425 -15.25 17.18 1.54
CA VAL A 425 -16.47 17.90 1.94
C VAL A 425 -17.08 17.29 3.20
N LEU A 426 -17.19 15.97 3.28
CA LEU A 426 -17.69 15.30 4.48
C LEU A 426 -16.80 15.52 5.68
N SER A 427 -15.47 15.54 5.52
CA SER A 427 -14.55 15.85 6.63
C SER A 427 -14.77 17.27 7.16
N LEU A 428 -14.94 18.26 6.26
CA LEU A 428 -15.22 19.65 6.65
C LEU A 428 -16.53 19.78 7.47
N VAL A 429 -17.56 19.05 7.05
CA VAL A 429 -18.88 19.15 7.69
C VAL A 429 -18.94 18.26 8.93
N LEU A 430 -18.67 16.95 8.79
CA LEU A 430 -18.90 16.00 9.88
C LEU A 430 -17.95 16.21 11.05
N VAL A 431 -16.66 16.55 10.82
CA VAL A 431 -15.72 16.77 11.92
C VAL A 431 -16.14 17.96 12.79
N ARG A 432 -16.73 18.99 12.18
CA ARG A 432 -17.25 20.14 12.93
C ARG A 432 -18.40 19.75 13.88
N PHE A 433 -19.25 18.80 13.48
CA PHE A 433 -20.46 18.43 14.27
C PHE A 433 -20.25 17.20 15.16
N THR A 434 -19.47 16.22 14.71
CA THR A 434 -19.30 14.93 15.40
C THR A 434 -17.88 14.72 15.94
N GLY A 435 -17.03 15.76 15.88
CA GLY A 435 -15.65 15.66 16.31
C GLY A 435 -14.85 14.69 15.42
N ILE A 436 -13.85 14.04 15.98
CA ILE A 436 -12.94 13.14 15.25
C ILE A 436 -13.64 11.98 14.56
N TYR A 437 -14.80 11.53 15.04
CA TYR A 437 -15.58 10.45 14.43
C TYR A 437 -16.03 10.78 13.00
N GLY A 438 -16.29 12.08 12.73
CA GLY A 438 -16.59 12.56 11.39
C GLY A 438 -15.49 12.27 10.37
N GLY A 439 -14.21 12.34 10.77
CA GLY A 439 -13.07 11.98 9.92
C GLY A 439 -13.03 10.49 9.57
N ALA A 440 -13.36 9.62 10.53
CA ALA A 440 -13.48 8.18 10.30
C ALA A 440 -14.63 7.86 9.33
N ILE A 441 -15.82 8.45 9.55
CA ILE A 441 -17.00 8.29 8.69
C ILE A 441 -16.70 8.77 7.26
N ALA A 442 -16.07 9.94 7.11
CA ALA A 442 -15.69 10.48 5.80
C ALA A 442 -14.73 9.53 5.05
N SER A 443 -13.80 8.90 5.77
CA SER A 443 -12.86 7.93 5.18
C SER A 443 -13.56 6.65 4.70
N VAL A 444 -14.52 6.12 5.48
CA VAL A 444 -15.34 4.96 5.08
C VAL A 444 -16.22 5.32 3.87
N SER A 445 -16.82 6.50 3.89
CA SER A 445 -17.66 7.00 2.79
C SER A 445 -16.88 7.16 1.49
N MET A 446 -15.61 7.60 1.56
CA MET A 446 -14.71 7.64 0.41
C MET A 446 -14.52 6.25 -0.21
N GLY A 447 -14.17 5.26 0.64
CA GLY A 447 -13.98 3.89 0.18
C GLY A 447 -15.25 3.31 -0.48
N ALA A 448 -16.41 3.53 0.17
CA ALA A 448 -17.69 3.08 -0.33
C ALA A 448 -18.07 3.75 -1.66
N LEU A 449 -17.95 5.06 -1.77
CA LEU A 449 -18.28 5.79 -3.00
C LEU A 449 -17.38 5.41 -4.17
N ALA A 450 -16.05 5.33 -3.93
CA ALA A 450 -15.11 4.91 -4.96
C ALA A 450 -15.37 3.46 -5.40
N LEU A 451 -15.72 2.57 -4.46
CA LEU A 451 -16.14 1.21 -4.76
C LEU A 451 -17.40 1.18 -5.64
N LEU A 452 -18.44 1.94 -5.29
CA LEU A 452 -19.68 2.00 -6.06
C LEU A 452 -19.43 2.49 -7.49
N ILE A 453 -18.67 3.58 -7.66
CA ILE A 453 -18.37 4.12 -9.00
C ILE A 453 -17.52 3.14 -9.81
N SER A 454 -16.49 2.55 -9.20
CA SER A 454 -15.59 1.60 -9.89
C SER A 454 -16.30 0.31 -10.26
N ASN A 455 -17.20 -0.20 -9.39
CA ASN A 455 -18.03 -1.37 -9.67
C ASN A 455 -19.03 -1.09 -10.80
N ALA A 456 -19.73 0.06 -10.76
CA ALA A 456 -20.65 0.46 -11.83
C ALA A 456 -19.91 0.63 -13.18
N ALA A 457 -18.71 1.22 -13.17
CA ALA A 457 -17.88 1.34 -14.37
C ALA A 457 -17.45 -0.06 -14.89
N TYR A 458 -17.03 -0.95 -14.00
CA TYR A 458 -16.66 -2.32 -14.36
C TYR A 458 -17.86 -3.09 -14.95
N PHE A 459 -19.02 -3.00 -14.31
CA PHE A 459 -20.27 -3.60 -14.81
C PHE A 459 -20.63 -3.10 -16.22
N LYS A 460 -20.56 -1.80 -16.46
CA LYS A 460 -20.84 -1.20 -17.78
C LYS A 460 -19.89 -1.70 -18.87
N ILE A 461 -18.64 -2.04 -18.51
CA ILE A 461 -17.60 -2.48 -19.45
C ILE A 461 -17.68 -3.99 -19.72
N CYS A 462 -17.90 -4.79 -18.67
CA CYS A 462 -17.81 -6.26 -18.73
C CYS A 462 -19.20 -6.95 -18.68
N GLY A 463 -20.28 -6.23 -18.41
CA GLY A 463 -21.64 -6.78 -18.35
C GLY A 463 -21.93 -7.71 -17.17
N LEU A 464 -21.10 -7.65 -16.10
CA LEU A 464 -21.14 -8.63 -15.03
C LEU A 464 -21.27 -8.00 -13.65
N HIS A 465 -22.24 -8.53 -12.89
CA HIS A 465 -22.21 -8.43 -11.43
C HIS A 465 -21.19 -9.45 -10.89
N LEU A 466 -20.12 -8.94 -10.27
CA LEU A 466 -19.04 -9.80 -9.80
C LEU A 466 -19.41 -10.61 -8.57
N GLU A 467 -20.56 -10.30 -7.89
CA GLU A 467 -20.86 -10.98 -6.64
C GLU A 467 -22.34 -11.31 -6.39
N LYS A 468 -22.64 -12.58 -6.52
CA LYS A 468 -23.92 -13.14 -6.03
C LYS A 468 -23.91 -13.42 -4.51
N ASN A 469 -22.74 -13.53 -3.86
CA ASN A 469 -22.59 -14.10 -2.51
C ASN A 469 -22.15 -13.11 -1.41
N VAL A 470 -22.11 -11.79 -1.68
CA VAL A 470 -21.75 -10.79 -0.64
C VAL A 470 -22.73 -10.83 0.52
N GLY A 471 -24.04 -10.94 0.24
CA GLY A 471 -25.05 -11.02 1.28
C GLY A 471 -24.86 -12.20 2.21
N THR A 472 -24.62 -13.40 1.66
CA THR A 472 -24.33 -14.60 2.46
C THR A 472 -23.06 -14.42 3.31
N ASN A 473 -22.03 -13.82 2.74
CA ASN A 473 -20.78 -13.57 3.46
C ASN A 473 -20.96 -12.54 4.59
N LEU A 474 -21.79 -11.51 4.39
CA LEU A 474 -22.17 -10.57 5.44
C LEU A 474 -22.92 -11.26 6.59
N VAL A 475 -23.88 -12.15 6.27
CA VAL A 475 -24.59 -12.93 7.29
C VAL A 475 -23.62 -13.80 8.11
N ILE A 476 -22.69 -14.47 7.44
CA ILE A 476 -21.64 -15.25 8.12
C ILE A 476 -20.78 -14.35 9.02
N GLY A 477 -20.41 -13.16 8.53
CA GLY A 477 -19.67 -12.16 9.32
C GLY A 477 -20.44 -11.72 10.57
N VAL A 478 -21.75 -11.52 10.46
CA VAL A 478 -22.62 -11.19 11.62
C VAL A 478 -22.66 -12.35 12.61
N ILE A 479 -22.84 -13.60 12.16
CA ILE A 479 -22.85 -14.78 13.06
C ILE A 479 -21.51 -14.92 13.76
N MET A 480 -20.40 -14.74 13.05
CA MET A 480 -19.06 -14.71 13.63
C MET A 480 -18.93 -13.60 14.68
N ALA A 481 -19.44 -12.39 14.39
CA ALA A 481 -19.41 -11.27 15.34
C ALA A 481 -20.22 -11.58 16.60
N LEU A 482 -21.41 -12.15 16.46
CA LEU A 482 -22.25 -12.57 17.59
C LEU A 482 -21.55 -13.63 18.46
N SER A 483 -20.88 -14.62 17.86
CA SER A 483 -20.08 -15.59 18.61
C SER A 483 -18.93 -14.92 19.37
N GLY A 484 -18.28 -13.92 18.74
CA GLY A 484 -17.23 -13.10 19.36
C GLY A 484 -17.75 -12.29 20.56
N VAL A 485 -18.93 -11.67 20.44
CA VAL A 485 -19.59 -10.96 21.55
C VAL A 485 -19.88 -11.92 22.69
N GLY A 486 -20.35 -13.14 22.41
CA GLY A 486 -20.60 -14.18 23.42
C GLY A 486 -19.32 -14.54 24.18
N VAL A 487 -18.19 -14.73 23.50
CA VAL A 487 -16.88 -15.00 24.16
C VAL A 487 -16.45 -13.82 25.01
N LYS A 488 -16.63 -12.57 24.51
CA LYS A 488 -16.28 -11.35 25.25
C LYS A 488 -17.12 -11.19 26.53
N ALA A 489 -18.37 -11.60 26.51
CA ALA A 489 -19.27 -11.55 27.67
C ALA A 489 -18.87 -12.61 28.75
N LEU A 490 -18.34 -13.76 28.31
CA LEU A 490 -17.92 -14.83 29.21
C LEU A 490 -16.55 -14.61 29.86
N LEU A 491 -15.65 -13.90 29.17
CA LEU A 491 -14.26 -13.70 29.61
C LEU A 491 -14.01 -12.24 30.00
N GLN A 492 -13.84 -11.98 31.29
CA GLN A 492 -13.58 -10.62 31.82
C GLN A 492 -12.15 -10.13 31.53
N ASN A 493 -11.18 -11.06 31.37
CA ASN A 493 -9.79 -10.68 31.08
C ASN A 493 -9.64 -10.26 29.61
N PRO A 494 -9.20 -9.02 29.31
CA PRO A 494 -9.08 -8.50 27.93
C PRO A 494 -8.18 -9.34 27.04
N VAL A 495 -7.07 -9.84 27.58
CA VAL A 495 -6.10 -10.67 26.83
C VAL A 495 -6.69 -12.04 26.51
N ALA A 496 -7.31 -12.68 27.51
CA ALA A 496 -7.97 -13.97 27.32
C ALA A 496 -9.14 -13.87 26.33
N ALA A 497 -9.98 -12.82 26.46
CA ALA A 497 -11.08 -12.56 25.54
C ALA A 497 -10.56 -12.34 24.10
N PHE A 498 -9.46 -11.63 23.93
CA PHE A 498 -8.83 -11.42 22.62
C PHE A 498 -8.30 -12.74 22.03
N CYS A 499 -7.52 -13.50 22.80
CA CYS A 499 -6.90 -14.74 22.29
C CYS A 499 -7.95 -15.82 21.97
N VAL A 500 -8.84 -16.14 22.92
CA VAL A 500 -9.88 -17.15 22.74
C VAL A 500 -10.87 -16.71 21.67
N GLY A 501 -11.30 -15.43 21.72
CA GLY A 501 -12.23 -14.87 20.75
C GLY A 501 -11.68 -14.85 19.33
N SER A 502 -10.39 -14.59 19.15
CA SER A 502 -9.75 -14.68 17.82
C SER A 502 -9.85 -16.10 17.25
N VAL A 503 -9.56 -17.11 18.07
CA VAL A 503 -9.64 -18.52 17.65
C VAL A 503 -11.09 -18.90 17.31
N VAL A 504 -12.03 -18.56 18.20
CA VAL A 504 -13.46 -18.87 17.99
C VAL A 504 -13.99 -18.18 16.72
N CYS A 505 -13.70 -16.90 16.52
CA CYS A 505 -14.12 -16.17 15.33
C CYS A 505 -13.58 -16.80 14.04
N VAL A 506 -12.29 -17.17 14.02
CA VAL A 506 -11.68 -17.82 12.85
C VAL A 506 -12.32 -19.20 12.59
N VAL A 507 -12.51 -20.02 13.62
CA VAL A 507 -13.10 -21.35 13.48
C VAL A 507 -14.55 -21.26 12.99
N VAL A 508 -15.37 -20.42 13.62
CA VAL A 508 -16.78 -20.22 13.24
C VAL A 508 -16.89 -19.68 11.81
N TYR A 509 -16.06 -18.68 11.46
CA TYR A 509 -16.07 -18.11 10.12
C TYR A 509 -15.70 -19.16 9.05
N VAL A 510 -14.58 -19.85 9.24
CA VAL A 510 -14.11 -20.87 8.29
C VAL A 510 -15.13 -21.99 8.15
N TRP A 511 -15.68 -22.48 9.26
CA TRP A 511 -16.70 -23.52 9.26
C TRP A 511 -17.95 -23.11 8.46
N LEU A 512 -18.47 -21.89 8.68
CA LEU A 512 -19.64 -21.37 7.97
C LEU A 512 -19.36 -21.11 6.48
N VAL A 513 -18.17 -20.61 6.13
CA VAL A 513 -17.77 -20.39 4.71
C VAL A 513 -17.84 -21.69 3.91
N PHE A 514 -17.38 -22.81 4.47
CA PHE A 514 -17.46 -24.09 3.80
C PHE A 514 -18.88 -24.70 3.88
N LEU A 515 -19.58 -24.53 4.99
CA LEU A 515 -20.94 -25.03 5.16
C LEU A 515 -21.91 -24.39 4.12
N PHE A 516 -21.83 -23.06 3.95
CA PHE A 516 -22.66 -22.35 2.98
C PHE A 516 -22.11 -22.41 1.53
N GLY A 517 -21.03 -23.14 1.28
CA GLY A 517 -20.47 -23.32 -0.06
C GLY A 517 -19.94 -22.06 -0.71
N LEU A 518 -19.51 -21.07 0.09
CA LEU A 518 -18.86 -19.87 -0.44
C LEU A 518 -17.56 -20.17 -1.18
N VAL A 519 -16.88 -21.27 -0.89
CA VAL A 519 -15.71 -21.75 -1.63
C VAL A 519 -16.10 -23.05 -2.33
N SER A 520 -16.16 -23.03 -3.67
CA SER A 520 -16.46 -24.20 -4.47
C SER A 520 -15.24 -25.11 -4.63
N ARG A 521 -15.51 -26.40 -4.89
CA ARG A 521 -14.47 -27.42 -5.11
C ARG A 521 -13.53 -27.05 -6.28
N GLU A 522 -14.07 -26.43 -7.31
CA GLU A 522 -13.34 -26.00 -8.50
C GLU A 522 -12.40 -24.81 -8.25
N GLU A 523 -12.68 -24.01 -7.24
CA GLU A 523 -11.89 -22.83 -6.89
C GLU A 523 -10.68 -23.14 -6.01
N ILE A 524 -10.75 -24.22 -5.20
CA ILE A 524 -9.68 -24.61 -4.25
C ILE A 524 -8.29 -24.71 -4.92
N PRO A 525 -8.11 -25.26 -6.15
CA PRO A 525 -6.82 -25.31 -6.81
C PRO A 525 -6.20 -23.93 -7.08
N HIS A 526 -7.01 -22.88 -7.19
CA HIS A 526 -6.59 -21.51 -7.49
C HIS A 526 -6.36 -20.66 -6.24
N LEU A 527 -6.70 -21.19 -5.04
CA LEU A 527 -6.53 -20.51 -3.76
C LEU A 527 -5.13 -20.73 -3.17
N PRO A 528 -4.62 -19.78 -2.36
CA PRO A 528 -3.44 -20.02 -1.53
C PRO A 528 -3.72 -21.12 -0.50
N MET A 529 -2.67 -21.86 -0.08
CA MET A 529 -2.77 -22.96 0.91
C MET A 529 -3.71 -24.10 0.49
N LYS A 530 -3.67 -24.52 -0.77
CA LYS A 530 -4.52 -25.57 -1.38
C LYS A 530 -4.69 -26.81 -0.50
N ARG A 531 -3.61 -27.33 0.07
CA ARG A 531 -3.65 -28.56 0.91
C ARG A 531 -4.53 -28.40 2.15
N LEU A 532 -4.41 -27.26 2.82
CA LEU A 532 -5.23 -26.94 3.99
C LEU A 532 -6.70 -26.77 3.60
N MET A 533 -6.97 -26.03 2.53
CA MET A 533 -8.34 -25.82 2.01
C MET A 533 -9.02 -27.13 1.59
N TRP A 534 -8.30 -28.05 0.96
CA TRP A 534 -8.80 -29.39 0.65
C TRP A 534 -9.10 -30.21 1.90
N GLY A 535 -8.23 -30.13 2.92
CA GLY A 535 -8.46 -30.80 4.19
C GLY A 535 -9.72 -30.29 4.90
N LEU A 536 -9.88 -28.98 4.99
CA LEU A 536 -11.06 -28.33 5.59
C LEU A 536 -12.33 -28.63 4.81
N HIS A 537 -12.30 -28.57 3.49
CA HIS A 537 -13.45 -28.91 2.65
C HIS A 537 -13.90 -30.36 2.86
N ARG A 538 -12.98 -31.33 2.92
CA ARG A 538 -13.29 -32.74 3.19
C ARG A 538 -13.85 -32.93 4.59
N LEU A 539 -13.34 -32.22 5.58
CA LEU A 539 -13.76 -32.36 6.98
C LEU A 539 -15.16 -31.80 7.24
N ILE A 540 -15.51 -30.69 6.55
CA ILE A 540 -16.77 -29.96 6.80
C ILE A 540 -17.91 -30.47 5.87
N ARG A 541 -17.57 -30.84 4.63
CA ARG A 541 -18.51 -31.33 3.62
C ARG A 541 -18.26 -32.81 3.28
N PHE A 542 -18.10 -33.64 4.30
CA PHE A 542 -17.82 -35.06 4.07
C PHE A 542 -18.97 -35.77 3.29
N TRP A 543 -20.19 -35.29 3.39
CA TRP A 543 -21.36 -35.78 2.62
C TRP A 543 -21.29 -35.53 1.10
N ASP A 544 -20.50 -34.59 0.64
CA ASP A 544 -20.27 -34.37 -0.79
C ASP A 544 -19.32 -35.42 -1.40
N TYR A 545 -18.77 -36.35 -0.58
CA TYR A 545 -17.80 -37.38 -0.96
C TYR A 545 -18.32 -38.82 -0.74
N GLY A 546 -19.49 -38.97 -0.17
CA GLY A 546 -20.23 -40.23 -0.07
C GLY A 546 -21.18 -40.39 -1.23
#